data_2b8869b661490291080a6cf504022a4a
#
_entry.id   2b8869b661490291080a6cf504022a4a
#
_cell.length_a   1.000
_cell.length_b   1.000
_cell.length_c   1.000
_cell.angle_alpha   90.00
_cell.angle_beta   90.00
_cell.angle_gamma   90.00
#
_symmetry.space_group_name_H-M   'P 1'
#
loop_
_entity.id
_entity.type
_entity.pdbx_description
1 polymer ?
#
loop_
_entity_poly.entity_id
_entity_poly.type
_entity_poly.pdbx_seq_one_letter_code
_entity_poly.pdbx_strand_id
1 'polypeptide(L)'
;MYLHGVRAALALSQSSAAEARKLSNPAVAPHLKFVDLGGHGYGLVTVTADWLETEFVCIPVPLERSESADGGPLRYRVRHRVSRWKAGEQPQLAQSVVEGNVDYSI
;
A
#
# COMPACT_ATOMS: atom_id res chain seq x y z
N MET A 1 -13.85 17.74 1.80
CA MET A 1 -13.01 16.64 1.28
C MET A 1 -11.51 16.94 1.45
N TYR A 2 -10.97 17.99 0.87
CA TYR A 2 -9.55 18.36 1.00
C TYR A 2 -9.04 18.52 2.43
N LEU A 3 -9.84 19.08 3.32
CA LEU A 3 -9.43 19.36 4.69
C LEU A 3 -9.09 18.10 5.50
N HIS A 4 -9.82 16.99 5.28
CA HIS A 4 -9.52 15.72 5.93
C HIS A 4 -8.20 15.13 5.42
N GLY A 5 -7.98 15.15 4.12
CA GLY A 5 -6.72 14.67 3.54
C GLY A 5 -5.51 15.44 4.02
N VAL A 6 -5.60 16.78 4.06
CA VAL A 6 -4.52 17.64 4.57
C VAL A 6 -4.23 17.37 6.04
N ARG A 7 -5.26 17.24 6.88
CA ARG A 7 -5.09 16.95 8.31
C ARG A 7 -4.48 15.56 8.53
N ALA A 8 -4.93 14.55 7.78
CA ALA A 8 -4.37 13.21 7.86
C ALA A 8 -2.90 13.18 7.41
N ALA A 9 -2.57 13.88 6.33
CA ALA A 9 -1.20 14.00 5.85
C ALA A 9 -0.28 14.72 6.86
N LEU A 10 -0.77 15.80 7.48
CA LEU A 10 -0.04 16.50 8.54
C LEU A 10 0.18 15.61 9.77
N ALA A 11 -0.84 14.88 10.22
CA ALA A 11 -0.70 13.96 11.33
C ALA A 11 0.31 12.85 11.02
N LEU A 12 0.32 12.33 9.79
CA LEU A 12 1.29 11.33 9.36
C LEU A 12 2.71 11.88 9.30
N SER A 13 2.90 13.09 8.77
CA SER A 13 4.21 13.76 8.71
C SER A 13 4.79 14.06 10.09
N GLN A 14 3.93 14.23 11.09
CA GLN A 14 4.29 14.41 12.49
C GLN A 14 4.44 13.10 13.27
N SER A 15 4.59 11.98 12.58
CA SER A 15 4.87 10.65 13.12
C SER A 15 3.72 9.95 13.83
N SER A 16 2.47 10.31 13.54
CA SER A 16 1.33 9.62 14.13
C SER A 16 0.42 8.97 13.10
N ALA A 17 0.79 7.75 12.68
CA ALA A 17 -0.06 6.92 11.82
C ALA A 17 -1.44 6.64 12.46
N ALA A 18 -1.49 6.48 13.79
CA ALA A 18 -2.73 6.26 14.53
C ALA A 18 -3.67 7.48 14.45
N GLU A 19 -3.14 8.69 14.59
CA GLU A 19 -3.92 9.92 14.46
C GLU A 19 -4.34 10.16 13.01
N ALA A 20 -3.47 9.91 12.05
CA ALA A 20 -3.80 10.00 10.63
C ALA A 20 -4.98 9.08 10.26
N ARG A 21 -5.00 7.86 10.79
CA ARG A 21 -6.12 6.90 10.59
C ARG A 21 -7.44 7.40 11.14
N LYS A 22 -7.44 8.04 12.31
CA LYS A 22 -8.66 8.64 12.90
C LYS A 22 -9.23 9.76 12.03
N LEU A 23 -8.37 10.43 11.27
CA LEU A 23 -8.74 11.51 10.36
C LEU A 23 -9.12 11.01 8.96
N SER A 24 -8.96 9.72 8.67
CA SER A 24 -9.40 9.13 7.41
C SER A 24 -10.93 9.14 7.33
N ASN A 25 -11.45 9.33 6.12
CA ASN A 25 -12.89 9.27 5.89
C ASN A 25 -13.23 7.99 5.11
N PRO A 26 -13.67 6.92 5.78
CA PRO A 26 -13.96 5.65 5.12
C PRO A 26 -15.14 5.73 4.13
N ALA A 27 -15.97 6.76 4.23
CA ALA A 27 -17.08 6.97 3.28
C ALA A 27 -16.60 7.47 1.91
N VAL A 28 -15.40 8.06 1.83
CA VAL A 28 -14.86 8.63 0.57
C VAL A 28 -14.24 7.54 -0.30
N ALA A 29 -13.56 6.60 0.30
CA ALA A 29 -12.88 5.52 -0.43
C ALA A 29 -12.86 4.21 0.39
N PRO A 30 -14.03 3.59 0.63
CA PRO A 30 -14.14 2.41 1.48
C PRO A 30 -13.41 1.18 0.91
N HIS A 31 -13.12 1.19 -0.38
CA HIS A 31 -12.39 0.13 -1.08
C HIS A 31 -10.86 0.30 -1.02
N LEU A 32 -10.37 1.46 -0.58
CA LEU A 32 -8.94 1.72 -0.49
C LEU A 32 -8.36 1.02 0.74
N LYS A 33 -7.46 0.07 0.52
CA LYS A 33 -6.88 -0.78 1.58
C LYS A 33 -5.40 -0.56 1.81
N PHE A 34 -4.74 0.08 0.85
CA PHE A 34 -3.31 0.34 0.94
C PHE A 34 -2.96 1.61 0.17
N VAL A 35 -2.15 2.46 0.79
CA VAL A 35 -1.58 3.67 0.17
C VAL A 35 -0.18 3.89 0.74
N ASP A 36 0.79 4.11 -0.13
CA ASP A 36 2.09 4.66 0.22
C ASP A 36 2.39 5.85 -0.70
N LEU A 37 2.63 7.00 -0.11
CA LEU A 37 2.93 8.25 -0.82
C LEU A 37 4.40 8.65 -0.71
N GLY A 38 5.20 7.94 0.07
CA GLY A 38 6.57 8.33 0.41
C GLY A 38 7.66 7.38 -0.08
N GLY A 39 7.29 6.27 -0.69
CA GLY A 39 8.23 5.28 -1.16
C GLY A 39 8.53 5.38 -2.65
N HIS A 40 9.62 4.76 -3.05
CA HIS A 40 9.97 4.45 -4.43
C HIS A 40 9.92 2.94 -4.61
N GLY A 41 9.86 2.49 -5.84
CA GLY A 41 9.82 1.05 -6.11
C GLY A 41 9.05 0.72 -7.37
N TYR A 42 8.52 -0.50 -7.37
CA TYR A 42 7.71 -0.98 -8.50
C TYR A 42 6.56 -1.88 -8.01
N GLY A 43 5.57 -2.04 -8.86
CA GLY A 43 4.48 -2.99 -8.68
C GLY A 43 4.57 -4.09 -9.74
N LEU A 44 4.40 -5.33 -9.31
CA LEU A 44 4.28 -6.49 -10.18
C LEU A 44 2.85 -7.02 -10.10
N VAL A 45 2.19 -7.12 -11.24
CA VAL A 45 0.84 -7.67 -11.32
C VAL A 45 0.88 -9.04 -11.98
N THR A 46 0.34 -10.03 -11.29
CA THR A 46 0.17 -11.39 -11.81
C THR A 46 -1.30 -11.72 -11.89
N VAL A 47 -1.74 -12.19 -13.05
CA VAL A 47 -3.13 -12.57 -13.30
C VAL A 47 -3.19 -14.02 -13.75
N THR A 48 -4.05 -14.79 -13.12
CA THR A 48 -4.37 -16.15 -13.49
C THR A 48 -5.87 -16.32 -13.72
N ALA A 49 -6.32 -17.51 -14.07
CA ALA A 49 -7.76 -17.79 -14.18
C ALA A 49 -8.50 -17.69 -12.83
N ASP A 50 -7.79 -17.86 -11.71
CA ASP A 50 -8.37 -18.01 -10.38
C ASP A 50 -8.14 -16.82 -9.45
N TRP A 51 -7.12 -15.99 -9.72
CA TRP A 51 -6.78 -14.85 -8.87
C TRP A 51 -5.98 -13.78 -9.62
N LEU A 52 -6.01 -12.57 -9.06
CA LEU A 52 -5.13 -11.47 -9.39
C LEU A 52 -4.33 -11.11 -8.14
N GLU A 53 -3.03 -10.91 -8.31
CA GLU A 53 -2.13 -10.47 -7.26
C GLU A 53 -1.32 -9.27 -7.72
N THR A 54 -1.19 -8.30 -6.84
CA THR A 54 -0.25 -7.18 -7.01
C THR A 54 0.77 -7.24 -5.88
N GLU A 55 2.04 -7.33 -6.22
CA GLU A 55 3.15 -7.20 -5.29
C GLU A 55 3.74 -5.80 -5.43
N PHE A 56 3.80 -5.06 -4.33
CA PHE A 56 4.53 -3.80 -4.24
C PHE A 56 5.86 -4.02 -3.56
N VAL A 57 6.93 -3.66 -4.24
CA VAL A 57 8.31 -3.65 -3.73
C VAL A 57 8.70 -2.21 -3.50
N CYS A 58 8.93 -1.83 -2.25
CA CYS A 58 9.21 -0.47 -1.87
C CYS A 58 10.60 -0.34 -1.27
N ILE A 59 11.32 0.67 -1.74
CA ILE A 59 12.62 1.11 -1.22
C ILE A 59 12.50 2.56 -0.73
N PRO A 60 13.36 3.04 0.15
CA PRO A 60 13.50 4.46 0.45
C PRO A 60 13.84 5.25 -0.82
N VAL A 61 13.66 6.56 -0.79
CA VAL A 61 14.10 7.44 -1.88
C VAL A 61 15.58 7.18 -2.16
N PRO A 62 15.96 6.69 -3.35
CA PRO A 62 17.35 6.39 -3.65
C PRO A 62 18.14 7.70 -3.84
N LEU A 63 19.17 7.89 -3.03
CA LEU A 63 20.09 9.02 -3.12
C LEU A 63 21.32 8.69 -3.96
N GLU A 64 21.60 7.39 -4.13
CA GLU A 64 22.74 6.88 -4.86
C GLU A 64 22.31 5.73 -5.78
N ARG A 65 23.08 5.49 -6.83
CA ARG A 65 22.86 4.35 -7.72
C ARG A 65 23.14 3.05 -6.94
N SER A 66 22.23 2.09 -7.07
CA SER A 66 22.35 0.76 -6.48
C SER A 66 22.49 -0.30 -7.57
N GLU A 67 23.33 -1.30 -7.32
CA GLU A 67 23.45 -2.50 -8.14
C GLU A 67 22.58 -3.67 -7.60
N SER A 68 21.82 -3.44 -6.54
CA SER A 68 20.90 -4.46 -6.02
C SER A 68 19.73 -4.69 -6.97
N ALA A 69 19.19 -5.91 -6.97
CA ALA A 69 18.10 -6.32 -7.87
C ALA A 69 16.85 -5.45 -7.73
N ASP A 70 16.56 -4.98 -6.52
CA ASP A 70 15.40 -4.13 -6.23
C ASP A 70 15.73 -2.61 -6.29
N GLY A 71 16.95 -2.25 -6.68
CA GLY A 71 17.37 -0.86 -6.82
C GLY A 71 17.82 -0.18 -5.53
N GLY A 72 17.84 -0.88 -4.40
CA GLY A 72 18.28 -0.36 -3.10
C GLY A 72 17.89 -1.27 -1.93
N PRO A 73 18.16 -0.84 -0.71
CA PRO A 73 17.73 -1.58 0.46
C PRO A 73 16.21 -1.61 0.52
N LEU A 74 15.66 -2.80 0.75
CA LEU A 74 14.22 -3.00 0.81
C LEU A 74 13.64 -2.33 2.05
N ARG A 75 12.56 -1.54 1.87
CA ARG A 75 11.74 -1.03 2.97
C ARG A 75 10.67 -2.04 3.33
N TYR A 76 9.93 -2.51 2.32
CA TYR A 76 8.97 -3.59 2.46
C TYR A 76 8.64 -4.23 1.11
N ARG A 77 8.09 -5.43 1.19
CA ARG A 77 7.43 -6.14 0.10
C ARG A 77 6.05 -6.59 0.59
N VAL A 78 5.00 -6.14 -0.07
CA VAL A 78 3.62 -6.43 0.32
C VAL A 78 2.84 -6.96 -0.88
N ARG A 79 2.04 -8.00 -0.65
CA ARG A 79 1.16 -8.60 -1.65
C ARG A 79 -0.29 -8.33 -1.32
N HIS A 80 -1.02 -8.00 -2.35
CA HIS A 80 -2.46 -7.87 -2.33
C HIS A 80 -3.04 -8.86 -3.34
N ARG A 81 -3.84 -9.79 -2.86
CA ARG A 81 -4.46 -10.80 -3.71
C ARG A 81 -5.97 -10.76 -3.60
N VAL A 82 -6.61 -10.90 -4.74
CA VAL A 82 -8.04 -11.14 -4.84
C VAL A 82 -8.29 -12.40 -5.64
N SER A 83 -9.08 -13.32 -5.08
CA SER A 83 -9.52 -14.51 -5.81
C SER A 83 -10.64 -14.16 -6.78
N ARG A 84 -10.78 -14.97 -7.81
CA ARG A 84 -11.91 -14.87 -8.73
C ARG A 84 -13.22 -14.92 -7.95
N TRP A 85 -14.15 -14.04 -8.28
CA TRP A 85 -15.47 -13.96 -7.67
C TRP A 85 -16.57 -14.10 -8.73
N LYS A 86 -17.75 -14.48 -8.30
CA LYS A 86 -18.93 -14.54 -9.18
C LYS A 86 -19.66 -13.20 -9.23
N ALA A 87 -20.43 -13.01 -10.28
CA ALA A 87 -21.30 -11.83 -10.38
C ALA A 87 -22.23 -11.74 -9.16
N GLY A 88 -22.27 -10.57 -8.52
CA GLY A 88 -23.06 -10.34 -7.30
C GLY A 88 -22.33 -10.61 -5.98
N GLU A 89 -21.19 -11.27 -6.00
CA GLU A 89 -20.33 -11.42 -4.82
C GLU A 89 -19.41 -10.20 -4.66
N GLN A 90 -19.06 -9.86 -3.43
CA GLN A 90 -18.04 -8.86 -3.17
C GLN A 90 -16.66 -9.50 -3.18
N PRO A 91 -15.70 -8.98 -3.98
CA PRO A 91 -14.34 -9.46 -3.93
C PRO A 91 -13.71 -9.19 -2.57
N GLN A 92 -12.97 -10.17 -2.06
CA GLN A 92 -12.24 -10.07 -0.81
C GLN A 92 -10.76 -9.86 -1.11
N LEU A 93 -10.19 -8.76 -0.65
CA LEU A 93 -8.78 -8.46 -0.77
C LEU A 93 -8.03 -9.03 0.43
N ALA A 94 -7.07 -9.92 0.16
CA ALA A 94 -6.11 -10.39 1.13
C ALA A 94 -4.81 -9.61 1.00
N GLN A 95 -4.30 -9.09 2.12
CA GLN A 95 -3.00 -8.43 2.21
C GLN A 95 -2.03 -9.30 3.01
N SER A 96 -0.81 -9.42 2.54
CA SER A 96 0.28 -10.09 3.26
C SER A 96 1.58 -9.31 3.13
N VAL A 97 2.21 -9.01 4.26
CA VAL A 97 3.56 -8.46 4.29
C VAL A 97 4.53 -9.63 4.13
N VAL A 98 5.26 -9.64 3.02
CA VAL A 98 6.21 -10.70 2.70
C VAL A 98 7.55 -10.44 3.38
N GLU A 99 7.96 -9.19 3.40
CA GLU A 99 9.24 -8.76 3.94
C GLU A 99 9.17 -7.29 4.38
N GLY A 100 9.96 -6.94 5.40
CA GLY A 100 10.06 -5.57 5.90
C GLY A 100 8.89 -5.14 6.76
N ASN A 101 8.73 -3.83 6.89
CA ASN A 101 7.69 -3.21 7.71
C ASN A 101 6.86 -2.24 6.88
N VAL A 102 5.56 -2.46 6.86
CA VAL A 102 4.58 -1.53 6.29
C VAL A 102 4.12 -0.60 7.40
N ASP A 103 4.73 0.57 7.49
CA ASP A 103 4.45 1.57 8.53
C ASP A 103 3.02 2.12 8.44
N TYR A 104 2.41 2.00 7.28
CA TYR A 104 1.09 2.52 6.99
C TYR A 104 0.24 1.53 6.22
N SER A 105 -0.60 0.81 6.93
CA SER A 105 -1.71 0.03 6.36
C SER A 105 -3.03 0.60 6.85
N ILE A 106 -3.97 0.79 5.96
CA ILE A 106 -5.33 1.25 6.28
C ILE A 106 -6.19 0.05 6.71
#